data_6ef5d02b9f4a46268839cbf099eabf89
#
_entry.id   6ef5d02b9f4a46268839cbf099eabf89
#
_cell.length_a   1.000
_cell.length_b   1.000
_cell.length_c   1.000
_cell.angle_alpha   90.00
_cell.angle_beta   90.00
_cell.angle_gamma   90.00
#
_symmetry.space_group_name_H-M   'P 1'
#
loop_
_entity.id
_entity.type
_entity.pdbx_description
1 polymer ?
#
loop_
_entity_poly.entity_id
_entity_poly.type
_entity_poly.pdbx_seq_one_letter_code
_entity_poly.pdbx_strand_id
1 'polypeptide(L)'
;EQPPSATILHSLIIPEGHGDTMLCNMVNAYKDLSDNMKEMIHGMRALHSGMATFQRSIAGTSDASPIDKSEIKPPQSHPIVRLPSGTNQQAIFVNPHFTTEIENVSAEEGSWMLNYMNKVATQPENIYRHQWRVGDVLVWDNRRTMHYAVRDYTEDMPRKLHRCTAQGEIPV
;
A
#
# COMPACT_ATOMS: atom_id res chain seq x y z
N GLU A 1 -5.02 -3.39 -13.31
CA GLU A 1 -5.47 -2.30 -14.21
C GLU A 1 -6.19 -1.21 -13.41
N GLN A 2 -7.22 -1.55 -12.63
CA GLN A 2 -7.97 -0.62 -11.78
C GLN A 2 -7.82 -1.04 -10.32
N PRO A 3 -6.81 -0.53 -9.59
CA PRO A 3 -6.67 -0.80 -8.16
C PRO A 3 -7.89 -0.29 -7.40
N PRO A 4 -8.30 -0.96 -6.30
CA PRO A 4 -9.43 -0.51 -5.49
C PRO A 4 -9.26 0.94 -5.03
N SER A 5 -10.33 1.75 -5.11
CA SER A 5 -10.29 3.15 -4.67
C SER A 5 -10.31 3.28 -3.15
N ALA A 6 -11.06 2.45 -2.46
CA ALA A 6 -11.18 2.46 -1.01
C ALA A 6 -11.19 1.04 -0.43
N THR A 7 -10.75 0.92 0.80
CA THR A 7 -10.90 -0.29 1.62
C THR A 7 -11.67 0.04 2.87
N ILE A 8 -12.57 -0.88 3.25
CA ILE A 8 -13.38 -0.83 4.46
C ILE A 8 -13.05 -2.08 5.25
N LEU A 9 -12.63 -1.92 6.50
CA LEU A 9 -12.45 -3.02 7.45
C LEU A 9 -13.44 -2.87 8.61
N HIS A 10 -14.12 -3.96 8.96
CA HIS A 10 -14.94 -4.06 10.16
C HIS A 10 -14.37 -5.13 11.06
N SER A 11 -14.06 -4.79 12.31
CA SER A 11 -13.45 -5.69 13.28
C SER A 11 -14.48 -6.58 13.95
N LEU A 12 -14.24 -7.89 13.94
CA LEU A 12 -15.09 -8.90 14.58
C LEU A 12 -14.42 -9.50 15.82
N ILE A 13 -13.15 -9.86 15.70
CA ILE A 13 -12.34 -10.42 16.78
C ILE A 13 -10.99 -9.71 16.73
N ILE A 14 -10.58 -9.14 17.84
CA ILE A 14 -9.31 -8.42 17.97
C ILE A 14 -8.62 -8.88 19.24
N PRO A 15 -7.35 -9.30 19.18
CA PRO A 15 -6.57 -9.57 20.38
C PRO A 15 -6.27 -8.24 21.08
N GLU A 16 -6.46 -8.22 22.39
CA GLU A 16 -6.29 -6.99 23.18
C GLU A 16 -4.87 -6.43 23.07
N GLY A 17 -4.76 -5.17 22.67
CA GLY A 17 -3.49 -4.46 22.53
C GLY A 17 -2.62 -4.86 21.32
N HIS A 18 -3.12 -5.73 20.44
CA HIS A 18 -2.38 -6.27 19.32
C HIS A 18 -3.14 -6.16 17.99
N GLY A 19 -2.42 -6.36 16.88
CA GLY A 19 -3.00 -6.45 15.54
C GLY A 19 -3.50 -5.12 14.98
N ASP A 20 -2.89 -4.00 15.38
CA ASP A 20 -3.20 -2.67 14.88
C ASP A 20 -3.05 -2.55 13.36
N THR A 21 -3.61 -1.51 12.79
CA THR A 21 -3.39 -1.15 11.38
C THR A 21 -2.74 0.22 11.31
N MET A 22 -1.58 0.28 10.65
CA MET A 22 -0.91 1.54 10.31
C MET A 22 -1.36 2.01 8.94
N LEU A 23 -1.62 3.31 8.82
CA LEU A 23 -1.94 4.01 7.58
C LEU A 23 -0.91 5.10 7.35
N CYS A 24 -0.36 5.16 6.14
CA CYS A 24 0.62 6.14 5.73
C CYS A 24 0.00 7.12 4.75
N ASN A 25 0.16 8.43 5.01
CA ASN A 25 -0.35 9.49 4.15
C ASN A 25 0.59 9.77 2.97
N MET A 26 0.25 9.19 1.80
CA MET A 26 1.08 9.30 0.59
C MET A 26 1.02 10.69 -0.07
N VAL A 27 0.02 11.51 0.27
CA VAL A 27 -0.04 12.93 -0.14
C VAL A 27 1.00 13.73 0.62
N ASN A 28 1.09 13.56 1.93
CA ASN A 28 2.11 14.22 2.73
C ASN A 28 3.50 13.74 2.32
N ALA A 29 3.68 12.43 2.15
CA ALA A 29 4.94 11.88 1.65
C ALA A 29 5.39 12.54 0.33
N TYR A 30 4.46 12.81 -0.60
CA TYR A 30 4.79 13.57 -1.80
C TYR A 30 5.17 15.04 -1.51
N LYS A 31 4.46 15.70 -0.60
CA LYS A 31 4.76 17.09 -0.21
C LYS A 31 6.15 17.23 0.42
N ASP A 32 6.56 16.24 1.20
CA ASP A 32 7.84 16.21 1.91
C ASP A 32 9.05 16.00 0.99
N LEU A 33 8.84 15.60 -0.28
CA LEU A 33 9.90 15.56 -1.27
C LEU A 33 10.37 16.98 -1.64
N SER A 34 11.68 17.12 -1.91
CA SER A 34 12.20 18.36 -2.50
C SER A 34 11.62 18.58 -3.91
N ASP A 35 11.60 19.83 -4.37
CA ASP A 35 11.09 20.17 -5.70
C ASP A 35 11.87 19.46 -6.81
N ASN A 36 13.19 19.34 -6.68
CA ASN A 36 14.01 18.58 -7.63
C ASN A 36 13.64 17.09 -7.67
N MET A 37 13.30 16.50 -6.53
CA MET A 37 12.84 15.11 -6.48
C MET A 37 11.46 14.95 -7.12
N LYS A 38 10.53 15.88 -6.86
CA LYS A 38 9.22 15.91 -7.50
C LYS A 38 9.34 16.02 -9.02
N GLU A 39 10.22 16.90 -9.50
CA GLU A 39 10.51 17.06 -10.92
C GLU A 39 11.11 15.78 -11.52
N MET A 40 12.08 15.17 -10.83
CA MET A 40 12.72 13.94 -11.28
C MET A 40 11.72 12.80 -11.48
N ILE A 41 10.81 12.58 -10.52
CA ILE A 41 9.83 11.47 -10.57
C ILE A 41 8.57 11.81 -11.37
N HIS A 42 8.43 13.05 -11.84
CA HIS A 42 7.28 13.46 -12.64
C HIS A 42 7.21 12.68 -13.95
N GLY A 43 6.07 12.09 -14.22
CA GLY A 43 5.85 11.27 -15.41
C GLY A 43 6.52 9.89 -15.41
N MET A 44 7.34 9.57 -14.39
CA MET A 44 7.92 8.23 -14.26
C MET A 44 6.84 7.20 -13.90
N ARG A 45 7.07 5.98 -14.32
CA ARG A 45 6.16 4.85 -14.10
C ARG A 45 6.88 3.70 -13.39
N ALA A 46 6.11 2.91 -12.67
CA ALA A 46 6.61 1.72 -11.98
C ALA A 46 5.74 0.50 -12.30
N LEU A 47 6.35 -0.68 -12.32
CA LEU A 47 5.65 -1.95 -12.46
C LEU A 47 5.16 -2.44 -11.10
N HIS A 48 3.90 -2.86 -11.07
CA HIS A 48 3.24 -3.44 -9.90
C HIS A 48 2.83 -4.88 -10.20
N SER A 49 3.16 -5.80 -9.30
CA SER A 49 2.89 -7.23 -9.46
C SER A 49 2.30 -7.84 -8.19
N GLY A 50 1.32 -8.72 -8.36
CA GLY A 50 0.80 -9.57 -7.27
C GLY A 50 1.72 -10.75 -6.91
N MET A 51 2.81 -10.99 -7.66
CA MET A 51 3.70 -12.14 -7.48
C MET A 51 4.33 -12.16 -6.08
N ALA A 52 4.73 -11.01 -5.54
CA ALA A 52 5.30 -10.94 -4.19
C ALA A 52 4.29 -11.33 -3.10
N THR A 53 3.01 -11.02 -3.31
CA THR A 53 1.92 -11.46 -2.42
C THR A 53 1.73 -12.97 -2.50
N PHE A 54 1.73 -13.53 -3.71
CA PHE A 54 1.67 -14.97 -3.93
C PHE A 54 2.83 -15.70 -3.25
N GLN A 55 4.07 -15.24 -3.43
CA GLN A 55 5.25 -15.85 -2.81
C GLN A 55 5.15 -15.84 -1.27
N ARG A 56 4.65 -14.76 -0.67
CA ARG A 56 4.41 -14.70 0.78
C ARG A 56 3.29 -15.61 1.23
N SER A 57 2.23 -15.75 0.44
CA SER A 57 1.11 -16.65 0.72
C SER A 57 1.58 -18.11 0.79
N ILE A 58 2.37 -18.56 -0.20
CA ILE A 58 2.91 -19.94 -0.21
C ILE A 58 3.98 -20.18 0.87
N ALA A 59 4.67 -19.12 1.31
CA ALA A 59 5.65 -19.21 2.39
C ALA A 59 4.99 -19.18 3.79
N GLY A 60 3.66 -19.09 3.87
CA GLY A 60 2.93 -19.00 5.15
C GLY A 60 3.16 -17.70 5.92
N THR A 61 3.73 -16.69 5.27
CA THR A 61 4.06 -15.39 5.88
C THR A 61 3.01 -14.30 5.59
N SER A 62 1.86 -14.68 5.03
CA SER A 62 0.76 -13.78 4.70
C SER A 62 -0.52 -14.23 5.42
N ASP A 63 -1.26 -13.27 5.99
CA ASP A 63 -2.61 -13.50 6.53
C ASP A 63 -3.67 -13.56 5.42
N ALA A 64 -3.28 -13.34 4.18
CA ALA A 64 -4.17 -13.44 3.04
C ALA A 64 -4.51 -14.92 2.77
N SER A 65 -5.76 -15.16 2.35
CA SER A 65 -6.14 -16.46 1.83
C SER A 65 -5.17 -16.91 0.73
N PRO A 66 -4.90 -18.22 0.60
CA PRO A 66 -4.07 -18.74 -0.49
C PRO A 66 -4.55 -18.18 -1.84
N ILE A 67 -3.64 -17.61 -2.60
CA ILE A 67 -3.91 -17.06 -3.93
C ILE A 67 -3.52 -18.15 -4.94
N ASP A 68 -4.40 -18.47 -5.87
CA ASP A 68 -4.04 -19.35 -6.99
C ASP A 68 -3.09 -18.60 -7.93
N LYS A 69 -1.99 -19.24 -8.31
CA LYS A 69 -1.01 -18.66 -9.25
C LYS A 69 -1.66 -18.24 -10.58
N SER A 70 -2.69 -18.95 -11.01
CA SER A 70 -3.43 -18.65 -12.24
C SER A 70 -4.21 -17.33 -12.17
N GLU A 71 -4.48 -16.83 -10.98
CA GLU A 71 -5.17 -15.55 -10.75
C GLU A 71 -4.21 -14.35 -10.78
N ILE A 72 -2.89 -14.61 -10.79
CA ILE A 72 -1.88 -13.54 -10.81
C ILE A 72 -1.83 -12.94 -12.21
N LYS A 73 -2.28 -11.70 -12.30
CA LYS A 73 -2.17 -10.93 -13.55
C LYS A 73 -0.71 -10.55 -13.82
N PRO A 74 -0.35 -10.35 -15.11
CA PRO A 74 0.94 -9.77 -15.48
C PRO A 74 1.18 -8.45 -14.73
N PRO A 75 2.44 -8.06 -14.52
CA PRO A 75 2.76 -6.77 -13.93
C PRO A 75 2.07 -5.63 -14.67
N GLN A 76 1.56 -4.66 -13.92
CA GLN A 76 0.84 -3.50 -14.44
C GLN A 76 1.67 -2.24 -14.21
N SER A 77 1.82 -1.44 -15.26
CA SER A 77 2.49 -0.14 -15.19
C SER A 77 1.54 0.91 -14.65
N HIS A 78 1.98 1.64 -13.63
CA HIS A 78 1.27 2.77 -13.04
C HIS A 78 2.21 3.96 -12.83
N PRO A 79 1.71 5.21 -12.84
CA PRO A 79 2.53 6.36 -12.51
C PRO A 79 3.05 6.28 -11.07
N ILE A 80 4.29 6.73 -10.83
CA ILE A 80 4.86 6.86 -9.47
C ILE A 80 4.13 7.94 -8.68
N VAL A 81 3.74 9.02 -9.35
CA VAL A 81 2.92 10.10 -8.78
C VAL A 81 1.59 10.11 -9.49
N ARG A 82 0.52 9.96 -8.74
CA ARG A 82 -0.85 10.01 -9.28
C ARG A 82 -1.63 11.20 -8.74
N LEU A 83 -2.58 11.68 -9.55
CA LEU A 83 -3.60 12.65 -9.15
C LEU A 83 -4.96 11.93 -9.10
N PRO A 84 -5.44 11.48 -7.93
CA PRO A 84 -6.72 10.80 -7.83
C PRO A 84 -7.89 11.69 -8.28
N SER A 85 -8.84 11.14 -9.04
CA SER A 85 -10.02 11.86 -9.50
C SER A 85 -10.80 12.47 -8.32
N GLY A 86 -11.38 13.63 -8.55
CA GLY A 86 -12.09 14.39 -7.52
C GLY A 86 -11.20 15.03 -6.45
N THR A 87 -9.88 15.03 -6.65
CA THR A 87 -8.92 15.72 -5.78
C THR A 87 -7.99 16.62 -6.60
N ASN A 88 -7.34 17.57 -5.93
CA ASN A 88 -6.26 18.38 -6.48
C ASN A 88 -4.91 18.05 -5.80
N GLN A 89 -4.80 16.88 -5.16
CA GLN A 89 -3.64 16.49 -4.37
C GLN A 89 -2.93 15.32 -5.01
N GLN A 90 -1.68 15.52 -5.41
CA GLN A 90 -0.80 14.46 -5.86
C GLN A 90 -0.36 13.57 -4.70
N ALA A 91 -0.19 12.28 -4.98
CA ALA A 91 0.25 11.29 -4.00
C ALA A 91 1.29 10.36 -4.64
N ILE A 92 2.27 9.94 -3.84
CA ILE A 92 3.17 8.85 -4.24
C ILE A 92 2.35 7.56 -4.35
N PHE A 93 2.51 6.85 -5.46
CA PHE A 93 1.79 5.61 -5.74
C PHE A 93 2.75 4.43 -5.96
N VAL A 94 3.66 4.24 -5.03
CA VAL A 94 4.53 3.06 -4.93
C VAL A 94 4.46 2.48 -3.53
N ASN A 95 4.72 1.19 -3.41
CA ASN A 95 4.82 0.53 -2.11
C ASN A 95 5.71 -0.72 -2.19
N PRO A 96 6.36 -1.14 -1.10
CA PRO A 96 7.29 -2.26 -1.11
C PRO A 96 6.61 -3.63 -1.28
N HIS A 97 5.27 -3.67 -1.28
CA HIS A 97 4.51 -4.91 -1.38
C HIS A 97 4.21 -5.30 -2.83
N PHE A 98 3.87 -4.35 -3.67
CA PHE A 98 3.46 -4.59 -5.06
C PHE A 98 4.42 -4.00 -6.09
N THR A 99 5.13 -2.90 -5.76
CA THR A 99 6.03 -2.25 -6.72
C THR A 99 7.31 -3.05 -6.84
N THR A 100 7.62 -3.50 -8.05
CA THR A 100 8.78 -4.37 -8.33
C THR A 100 9.94 -3.63 -8.95
N GLU A 101 9.67 -2.65 -9.83
CA GLU A 101 10.72 -1.87 -10.49
C GLU A 101 10.19 -0.53 -10.98
N ILE A 102 11.08 0.40 -11.27
CA ILE A 102 10.79 1.67 -11.96
C ILE A 102 11.22 1.51 -13.42
N GLU A 103 10.35 1.91 -14.34
CA GLU A 103 10.60 1.77 -15.76
C GLU A 103 11.67 2.75 -16.25
N ASN A 104 12.45 2.35 -17.26
CA ASN A 104 13.44 3.17 -17.96
C ASN A 104 14.60 3.69 -17.09
N VAL A 105 14.89 3.04 -15.99
CA VAL A 105 16.09 3.25 -15.15
C VAL A 105 16.78 1.92 -14.89
N SER A 106 18.04 1.97 -14.48
CA SER A 106 18.71 0.75 -14.03
C SER A 106 18.09 0.17 -12.77
N ALA A 107 18.24 -1.12 -12.53
CA ALA A 107 17.73 -1.79 -11.33
C ALA A 107 18.27 -1.16 -10.04
N GLU A 108 19.52 -0.69 -10.04
CA GLU A 108 20.15 -0.04 -8.91
C GLU A 108 19.52 1.33 -8.62
N GLU A 109 19.35 2.16 -9.65
CA GLU A 109 18.67 3.47 -9.54
C GLU A 109 17.23 3.30 -9.06
N GLY A 110 16.47 2.39 -9.68
CA GLY A 110 15.09 2.10 -9.30
C GLY A 110 14.96 1.64 -7.85
N SER A 111 15.85 0.75 -7.41
CA SER A 111 15.90 0.28 -6.02
C SER A 111 16.18 1.42 -5.05
N TRP A 112 17.15 2.28 -5.36
CA TRP A 112 17.45 3.45 -4.53
C TRP A 112 16.25 4.40 -4.44
N MET A 113 15.61 4.71 -5.56
CA MET A 113 14.43 5.60 -5.60
C MET A 113 13.26 5.04 -4.79
N LEU A 114 12.94 3.75 -4.95
CA LEU A 114 11.87 3.09 -4.20
C LEU A 114 12.16 3.09 -2.69
N ASN A 115 13.40 2.79 -2.29
CA ASN A 115 13.81 2.82 -0.89
C ASN A 115 13.73 4.22 -0.31
N TYR A 116 14.16 5.24 -1.06
CA TYR A 116 14.08 6.63 -0.62
C TYR A 116 12.63 7.09 -0.44
N MET A 117 11.75 6.85 -1.42
CA MET A 117 10.34 7.21 -1.33
C MET A 117 9.64 6.50 -0.16
N ASN A 118 9.93 5.21 0.05
CA ASN A 118 9.41 4.46 1.19
C ASN A 118 9.90 5.05 2.52
N LYS A 119 11.17 5.44 2.63
CA LYS A 119 11.72 6.07 3.82
C LYS A 119 11.02 7.41 4.13
N VAL A 120 10.77 8.24 3.12
CA VAL A 120 10.02 9.49 3.30
C VAL A 120 8.57 9.21 3.71
N ALA A 121 7.93 8.27 3.03
CA ALA A 121 6.53 7.91 3.30
C ALA A 121 6.32 7.39 4.73
N THR A 122 7.27 6.62 5.26
CA THR A 122 7.17 5.99 6.58
C THR A 122 7.76 6.83 7.73
N GLN A 123 7.95 8.14 7.53
CA GLN A 123 8.27 9.03 8.65
C GLN A 123 7.10 9.06 9.65
N PRO A 124 7.37 9.19 10.96
CA PRO A 124 6.33 9.16 11.99
C PRO A 124 5.19 10.15 11.75
N GLU A 125 5.49 11.32 11.18
CA GLU A 125 4.54 12.40 10.89
C GLU A 125 3.51 12.01 9.82
N ASN A 126 3.84 11.02 9.00
CA ASN A 126 2.99 10.52 7.91
C ASN A 126 2.17 9.29 8.32
N ILE A 127 2.36 8.77 9.54
CA ILE A 127 1.75 7.52 9.99
C ILE A 127 0.64 7.78 11.00
N TYR A 128 -0.54 7.24 10.73
CA TYR A 128 -1.61 7.04 11.69
C TYR A 128 -1.68 5.56 12.07
N ARG A 129 -1.62 5.23 13.37
CA ARG A 129 -1.78 3.88 13.90
C ARG A 129 -3.15 3.74 14.52
N HIS A 130 -3.99 2.90 13.91
CA HIS A 130 -5.32 2.57 14.43
C HIS A 130 -5.23 1.39 15.37
N GLN A 131 -5.58 1.64 16.64
CA GLN A 131 -5.75 0.63 17.67
C GLN A 131 -7.18 0.11 17.63
N TRP A 132 -7.33 -1.15 17.28
CA TRP A 132 -8.64 -1.73 17.05
C TRP A 132 -9.41 -2.00 18.35
N ARG A 133 -10.72 -1.75 18.30
CA ARG A 133 -11.72 -2.30 19.21
C ARG A 133 -12.70 -3.14 18.41
N VAL A 134 -13.29 -4.18 19.05
CA VAL A 134 -14.34 -4.97 18.39
C VAL A 134 -15.51 -4.05 18.04
N GLY A 135 -15.98 -4.16 16.79
CA GLY A 135 -17.04 -3.32 16.23
C GLY A 135 -16.54 -2.08 15.47
N ASP A 136 -15.26 -1.74 15.55
CA ASP A 136 -14.72 -0.61 14.78
C ASP A 136 -14.88 -0.84 13.28
N VAL A 137 -15.17 0.27 12.57
CA VAL A 137 -15.14 0.34 11.10
C VAL A 137 -14.10 1.36 10.68
N LEU A 138 -13.07 0.91 9.98
CA LEU A 138 -12.02 1.76 9.43
C LEU A 138 -12.14 1.82 7.92
N VAL A 139 -12.17 3.03 7.37
CA VAL A 139 -12.24 3.28 5.92
C VAL A 139 -11.08 4.15 5.49
N TRP A 140 -10.42 3.78 4.40
CA TRP A 140 -9.37 4.62 3.83
C TRP A 140 -9.37 4.62 2.30
N ASP A 141 -8.87 5.71 1.75
CA ASP A 141 -8.67 5.88 0.31
C ASP A 141 -7.33 5.25 -0.12
N ASN A 142 -7.39 4.11 -0.81
CA ASN A 142 -6.21 3.40 -1.30
C ASN A 142 -5.40 4.20 -2.34
N ARG A 143 -5.99 5.23 -2.91
CA ARG A 143 -5.35 6.07 -3.92
C ARG A 143 -4.32 7.02 -3.31
N ARG A 144 -4.43 7.27 -2.00
CA ARG A 144 -3.62 8.23 -1.26
C ARG A 144 -3.02 7.67 0.03
N THR A 145 -3.22 6.39 0.27
CA THR A 145 -2.83 5.75 1.53
C THR A 145 -2.13 4.43 1.26
N MET A 146 -1.01 4.21 1.90
CA MET A 146 -0.39 2.90 2.06
C MET A 146 -0.74 2.37 3.45
N HIS A 147 -0.93 1.06 3.60
CA HIS A 147 -1.30 0.48 4.89
C HIS A 147 -0.46 -0.75 5.24
N TYR A 148 -0.36 -1.01 6.54
CA TYR A 148 0.34 -2.16 7.09
C TYR A 148 -0.41 -2.73 8.29
N ALA A 149 -0.68 -4.04 8.27
CA ALA A 149 -1.20 -4.77 9.42
C ALA A 149 -0.04 -5.10 10.37
N VAL A 150 -0.09 -4.60 11.60
CA VAL A 150 0.94 -4.86 12.60
C VAL A 150 0.84 -6.31 13.04
N ARG A 151 1.91 -7.07 12.84
CA ARG A 151 1.97 -8.51 13.14
C ARG A 151 2.68 -8.74 14.47
N ASP A 152 2.03 -8.34 15.53
CA ASP A 152 2.47 -8.47 16.92
C ASP A 152 1.61 -9.44 17.72
N TYR A 153 0.89 -10.34 17.04
CA TYR A 153 0.03 -11.39 17.61
C TYR A 153 0.44 -12.76 17.09
N THR A 154 0.11 -13.80 17.88
CA THR A 154 0.45 -15.20 17.63
C THR A 154 -0.78 -15.99 17.18
N GLU A 155 -0.61 -17.27 16.79
CA GLU A 155 -1.72 -18.12 16.30
C GLU A 155 -2.82 -18.35 17.34
N ASP A 156 -2.49 -18.30 18.64
CA ASP A 156 -3.42 -18.40 19.75
C ASP A 156 -4.18 -17.09 20.05
N MET A 157 -3.82 -15.99 19.37
CA MET A 157 -4.47 -14.69 19.44
C MET A 157 -5.33 -14.43 18.19
N PRO A 158 -6.60 -14.85 18.16
CA PRO A 158 -7.42 -14.75 16.98
C PRO A 158 -7.67 -13.28 16.60
N ARG A 159 -7.44 -12.96 15.31
CA ARG A 159 -7.72 -11.67 14.70
C ARG A 159 -8.60 -11.87 13.48
N LYS A 160 -9.82 -11.32 13.48
CA LYS A 160 -10.78 -11.48 12.40
C LYS A 160 -11.44 -10.15 12.06
N LEU A 161 -11.34 -9.77 10.79
CA LEU A 161 -12.00 -8.59 10.23
C LEU A 161 -12.72 -8.96 8.94
N HIS A 162 -13.88 -8.35 8.71
CA HIS A 162 -14.48 -8.32 7.39
C HIS A 162 -13.85 -7.21 6.56
N ARG A 163 -13.59 -7.50 5.28
CA ARG A 163 -13.05 -6.52 4.33
C ARG A 163 -13.96 -6.39 3.11
N CYS A 164 -14.25 -5.14 2.76
CA CYS A 164 -14.84 -4.76 1.49
C CYS A 164 -13.92 -3.76 0.78
N THR A 165 -13.96 -3.76 -0.55
CA THR A 165 -13.22 -2.79 -1.36
C THR A 165 -14.16 -2.17 -2.38
N ALA A 166 -14.03 -0.85 -2.59
CA ALA A 166 -14.73 -0.16 -3.66
C ALA A 166 -13.93 -0.25 -4.96
N GLN A 167 -14.64 -0.33 -6.10
CA GLN A 167 -14.02 -0.28 -7.41
C GLN A 167 -13.21 1.01 -7.57
N GLY A 168 -12.05 0.92 -8.19
CA GLY A 168 -11.19 2.05 -8.45
C GLY A 168 -11.20 2.51 -9.91
N GLU A 169 -10.26 3.37 -10.21
CA GLU A 169 -9.99 3.97 -11.52
C GLU A 169 -8.59 3.57 -12.00
N ILE A 170 -8.34 3.73 -13.30
CA ILE A 170 -6.98 3.61 -13.82
C ILE A 170 -6.17 4.79 -13.30
N PRO A 171 -5.01 4.55 -12.63
CA PRO A 171 -4.15 5.62 -12.13
C PRO A 171 -3.58 6.47 -13.28
N VAL A 172 -3.70 7.78 -13.13
CA VAL A 172 -3.16 8.79 -14.05
C VAL A 172 -2.31 9.80 -13.31
#